data_8fb4d22b539a6eebf4ff6da33200112a
#
_entry.id   8fb4d22b539a6eebf4ff6da33200112a
#
_cell.length_a   1.000
_cell.length_b   1.000
_cell.length_c   1.000
_cell.angle_alpha   90.00
_cell.angle_beta   90.00
_cell.angle_gamma   90.00
#
_symmetry.space_group_name_H-M   'P 1'
#
loop_
_entity.id
_entity.type
_entity.pdbx_description
1 polymer ?
#
loop_
_entity_poly.entity_id
_entity_poly.type
_entity_poly.pdbx_seq_one_letter_code
_entity_poly.pdbx_strand_id
1 'polypeptide(L)'
;MSESLELLVGQPVKERADAARNRERVLAAAARLFAEKGVEAVSMDAVAAAAGVGKGTLFRRFGDKSGLAVALLDARERDLQQRILSGPPPLGPGASAPERLTAFVAAYLDYLFAHLDLVRMSETASPGARYRIGAYRFWHRHVAILLAESRPGCDADPLSHTLLAAMGAEAAAALKDTYGADRAVKAVTTLATAL
;
A
#
# COMPACT_ATOMS: atom_id res chain seq x y z
N MET A 1 8.84 44.47 -29.24
CA MET A 1 9.49 43.24 -28.72
C MET A 1 8.75 42.77 -27.45
N SER A 2 7.44 42.49 -27.54
CA SER A 2 6.65 42.11 -26.34
C SER A 2 5.72 40.91 -26.55
N GLU A 3 5.76 40.23 -27.69
CA GLU A 3 4.82 39.16 -28.06
C GLU A 3 5.34 37.73 -27.74
N SER A 4 6.61 37.58 -27.43
CA SER A 4 7.24 36.24 -27.29
C SER A 4 7.20 35.66 -25.87
N LEU A 5 6.71 36.39 -24.86
CA LEU A 5 6.69 35.98 -23.46
C LEU A 5 5.37 35.36 -23.00
N GLU A 6 4.27 35.57 -23.71
CA GLU A 6 2.95 35.02 -23.33
C GLU A 6 2.75 33.53 -23.70
N LEU A 7 3.55 33.01 -24.61
CA LEU A 7 3.44 31.61 -25.06
C LEU A 7 4.00 30.55 -24.08
N LEU A 8 4.71 30.98 -23.05
CA LEU A 8 5.36 30.04 -22.08
C LEU A 8 4.59 29.79 -20.78
N VAL A 9 3.52 30.54 -20.51
CA VAL A 9 2.83 30.49 -19.19
C VAL A 9 1.53 29.66 -19.19
N GLY A 10 0.97 29.32 -20.34
CA GLY A 10 -0.41 28.80 -20.45
C GLY A 10 -0.61 27.27 -20.50
N GLN A 11 0.41 26.45 -20.79
CA GLN A 11 0.21 25.02 -21.06
C GLN A 11 0.45 24.04 -19.89
N PRO A 12 1.34 24.24 -18.90
CA PRO A 12 1.67 23.20 -17.91
C PRO A 12 0.55 22.89 -16.92
N VAL A 13 -0.33 23.84 -16.60
CA VAL A 13 -1.39 23.67 -15.58
C VAL A 13 -2.56 22.83 -16.11
N LYS A 14 -3.00 23.08 -17.34
CA LYS A 14 -4.10 22.34 -17.98
C LYS A 14 -3.71 20.89 -18.27
N GLU A 15 -2.51 20.66 -18.76
CA GLU A 15 -1.99 19.32 -19.04
C GLU A 15 -1.84 18.48 -17.77
N ARG A 16 -1.39 19.06 -16.66
CA ARG A 16 -1.33 18.39 -15.33
C ARG A 16 -2.73 18.06 -14.80
N ALA A 17 -3.70 18.96 -14.96
CA ALA A 17 -5.08 18.74 -14.54
C ALA A 17 -5.75 17.63 -15.37
N ASP A 18 -5.53 17.61 -16.70
CA ASP A 18 -6.03 16.54 -17.57
C ASP A 18 -5.37 15.19 -17.25
N ALA A 19 -4.09 15.19 -16.97
CA ALA A 19 -3.37 14.00 -16.54
C ALA A 19 -3.87 13.47 -15.18
N ALA A 20 -4.21 14.33 -14.23
CA ALA A 20 -4.79 13.96 -12.94
C ALA A 20 -6.19 13.34 -13.13
N ARG A 21 -7.08 14.00 -13.90
CA ARG A 21 -8.41 13.48 -14.23
C ARG A 21 -8.36 12.13 -14.93
N ASN A 22 -7.44 11.95 -15.88
CA ASN A 22 -7.23 10.66 -16.54
C ASN A 22 -6.76 9.58 -15.56
N ARG A 23 -5.89 9.92 -14.59
CA ARG A 23 -5.46 8.98 -13.55
C ARG A 23 -6.65 8.53 -12.71
N GLU A 24 -7.47 9.45 -12.25
CA GLU A 24 -8.67 9.15 -11.44
C GLU A 24 -9.66 8.26 -12.20
N ARG A 25 -9.93 8.56 -13.47
CA ARG A 25 -10.81 7.73 -14.31
C ARG A 25 -10.29 6.31 -14.47
N VAL A 26 -8.99 6.14 -14.68
CA VAL A 26 -8.36 4.81 -14.79
C VAL A 26 -8.49 4.05 -13.48
N LEU A 27 -8.18 4.68 -12.34
CA LEU A 27 -8.27 4.03 -11.02
C LEU A 27 -9.71 3.68 -10.66
N ALA A 28 -10.68 4.54 -10.96
CA ALA A 28 -12.09 4.25 -10.74
C ALA A 28 -12.59 3.07 -11.59
N ALA A 29 -12.21 3.03 -12.89
CA ALA A 29 -12.54 1.92 -13.77
C ALA A 29 -11.90 0.60 -13.31
N ALA A 30 -10.63 0.63 -12.91
CA ALA A 30 -9.92 -0.55 -12.40
C ALA A 30 -10.55 -1.05 -11.11
N ALA A 31 -10.82 -0.18 -10.13
CA ALA A 31 -11.44 -0.55 -8.87
C ALA A 31 -12.80 -1.23 -9.09
N ARG A 32 -13.64 -0.68 -9.97
CA ARG A 32 -14.93 -1.28 -10.31
C ARG A 32 -14.77 -2.64 -10.96
N LEU A 33 -13.92 -2.77 -11.98
CA LEU A 33 -13.71 -4.04 -12.69
C LEU A 33 -13.13 -5.12 -11.77
N PHE A 34 -12.19 -4.76 -10.88
CA PHE A 34 -11.61 -5.69 -9.91
C PHE A 34 -12.64 -6.16 -8.89
N ALA A 35 -13.53 -5.27 -8.43
CA ALA A 35 -14.62 -5.64 -7.52
C ALA A 35 -15.65 -6.57 -8.19
N GLU A 36 -15.97 -6.34 -9.48
CA GLU A 36 -16.96 -7.12 -10.22
C GLU A 36 -16.45 -8.50 -10.65
N LYS A 37 -15.18 -8.63 -11.03
CA LYS A 37 -14.65 -9.79 -11.74
C LYS A 37 -13.47 -10.47 -11.05
N GLY A 38 -12.96 -9.88 -9.97
CA GLY A 38 -11.68 -10.27 -9.37
C GLY A 38 -10.48 -9.72 -10.14
N VAL A 39 -9.38 -9.51 -9.41
CA VAL A 39 -8.17 -8.87 -9.95
C VAL A 39 -7.55 -9.70 -11.08
N GLU A 40 -7.53 -11.03 -10.95
CA GLU A 40 -6.91 -11.94 -11.92
C GLU A 40 -7.62 -11.92 -13.29
N ALA A 41 -8.94 -11.88 -13.31
CA ALA A 41 -9.75 -11.95 -14.53
C ALA A 41 -9.76 -10.66 -15.36
N VAL A 42 -9.29 -9.54 -14.82
CA VAL A 42 -9.30 -8.24 -15.50
C VAL A 42 -7.99 -8.00 -16.25
N SER A 43 -8.09 -7.67 -17.54
CA SER A 43 -6.94 -7.27 -18.34
C SER A 43 -6.73 -5.75 -18.32
N MET A 44 -5.48 -5.31 -18.59
CA MET A 44 -5.15 -3.89 -18.78
C MET A 44 -5.96 -3.28 -19.94
N ASP A 45 -6.23 -4.05 -21.00
CA ASP A 45 -7.06 -3.62 -22.13
C ASP A 45 -8.49 -3.32 -21.71
N ALA A 46 -9.08 -4.16 -20.88
CA ALA A 46 -10.42 -3.95 -20.34
C ALA A 46 -10.49 -2.67 -19.50
N VAL A 47 -9.45 -2.41 -18.68
CA VAL A 47 -9.34 -1.17 -17.90
C VAL A 47 -9.21 0.04 -18.81
N ALA A 48 -8.35 0.00 -19.84
CA ALA A 48 -8.19 1.09 -20.79
C ALA A 48 -9.51 1.44 -21.51
N ALA A 49 -10.22 0.42 -21.99
CA ALA A 49 -11.54 0.59 -22.61
C ALA A 49 -12.57 1.20 -21.67
N ALA A 50 -12.69 0.67 -20.44
CA ALA A 50 -13.63 1.15 -19.43
C ALA A 50 -13.32 2.59 -18.95
N ALA A 51 -12.05 2.98 -18.93
CA ALA A 51 -11.61 4.33 -18.56
C ALA A 51 -11.68 5.33 -19.74
N GLY A 52 -11.89 4.86 -20.97
CA GLY A 52 -11.86 5.71 -22.17
C GLY A 52 -10.47 6.34 -22.41
N VAL A 53 -9.39 5.56 -22.17
CA VAL A 53 -8.01 6.01 -22.42
C VAL A 53 -7.30 5.07 -23.40
N GLY A 54 -6.31 5.59 -24.12
CA GLY A 54 -5.50 4.77 -25.01
C GLY A 54 -4.64 3.77 -24.22
N LYS A 55 -4.49 2.53 -24.73
CA LYS A 55 -3.64 1.47 -24.14
C LYS A 55 -2.23 1.98 -23.83
N GLY A 56 -1.58 2.65 -24.79
CA GLY A 56 -0.23 3.18 -24.61
C GLY A 56 -0.13 4.20 -23.47
N THR A 57 -1.17 4.99 -23.24
CA THR A 57 -1.22 5.93 -22.11
C THR A 57 -1.33 5.19 -20.77
N LEU A 58 -2.14 4.13 -20.70
CA LEU A 58 -2.27 3.31 -19.51
C LEU A 58 -0.95 2.61 -19.16
N PHE A 59 -0.35 1.91 -20.14
CA PHE A 59 0.92 1.21 -19.94
C PHE A 59 2.08 2.15 -19.59
N ARG A 60 2.18 3.29 -20.25
CA ARG A 60 3.22 4.29 -19.93
C ARG A 60 3.10 4.82 -18.50
N ARG A 61 1.88 4.91 -17.94
CA ARG A 61 1.64 5.51 -16.64
C ARG A 61 1.75 4.50 -15.49
N PHE A 62 1.26 3.30 -15.69
CA PHE A 62 1.15 2.30 -14.63
C PHE A 62 2.07 1.09 -14.84
N GLY A 63 2.68 0.95 -16.02
CA GLY A 63 3.49 -0.20 -16.39
C GLY A 63 2.61 -1.40 -16.71
N ASP A 64 2.16 -2.08 -15.69
CA ASP A 64 1.36 -3.29 -15.78
C ASP A 64 0.21 -3.30 -14.77
N LYS A 65 -0.44 -4.45 -14.60
CA LYS A 65 -1.53 -4.65 -13.64
C LYS A 65 -1.05 -4.51 -12.19
N SER A 66 0.21 -4.85 -11.90
CA SER A 66 0.79 -4.69 -10.56
C SER A 66 1.00 -3.21 -10.21
N GLY A 67 1.51 -2.41 -11.15
CA GLY A 67 1.62 -0.95 -10.97
C GLY A 67 0.27 -0.28 -10.79
N LEU A 68 -0.78 -0.80 -11.45
CA LEU A 68 -2.16 -0.34 -11.23
C LEU A 68 -2.67 -0.72 -9.84
N ALA A 69 -2.37 -1.94 -9.35
CA ALA A 69 -2.69 -2.36 -7.99
C ALA A 69 -2.01 -1.48 -6.94
N VAL A 70 -0.71 -1.20 -7.10
CA VAL A 70 0.02 -0.25 -6.23
C VAL A 70 -0.66 1.11 -6.20
N ALA A 71 -1.07 1.64 -7.38
CA ALA A 71 -1.72 2.94 -7.46
C ALA A 71 -3.11 2.98 -6.81
N LEU A 72 -3.82 1.86 -6.76
CA LEU A 72 -5.11 1.72 -6.06
C LEU A 72 -4.92 1.65 -4.54
N LEU A 73 -3.86 1.00 -4.07
CA LEU A 73 -3.54 0.89 -2.64
C LEU A 73 -3.03 2.21 -2.05
N ASP A 74 -2.42 3.07 -2.86
CA ASP A 74 -1.74 4.31 -2.45
C ASP A 74 -2.58 5.22 -1.53
N ALA A 75 -3.88 5.35 -1.78
CA ALA A 75 -4.77 6.16 -0.94
C ALA A 75 -5.01 5.51 0.44
N ARG A 76 -5.14 4.19 0.48
CA ARG A 76 -5.37 3.41 1.71
C ARG A 76 -4.11 3.33 2.56
N GLU A 77 -2.96 3.18 1.90
CA GLU A 77 -1.65 3.21 2.56
C GLU A 77 -1.39 4.58 3.19
N ARG A 78 -1.69 5.67 2.48
CA ARG A 78 -1.57 7.02 3.05
C ARG A 78 -2.50 7.26 4.23
N ASP A 79 -3.73 6.76 4.20
CA ASP A 79 -4.64 6.85 5.33
C ASP A 79 -4.07 6.15 6.56
N LEU A 80 -3.59 4.91 6.41
CA LEU A 80 -2.96 4.18 7.50
C LEU A 80 -1.70 4.89 8.01
N GLN A 81 -0.85 5.40 7.12
CA GLN A 81 0.33 6.19 7.49
C GLN A 81 -0.04 7.44 8.28
N GLN A 82 -1.08 8.16 7.84
CA GLN A 82 -1.57 9.36 8.54
C GLN A 82 -2.07 9.02 9.94
N ARG A 83 -2.80 7.92 10.11
CA ARG A 83 -3.26 7.45 11.43
C ARG A 83 -2.09 7.08 12.34
N ILE A 84 -1.02 6.49 11.82
CA ILE A 84 0.21 6.16 12.56
C ILE A 84 0.94 7.43 13.01
N LEU A 85 1.00 8.46 12.14
CA LEU A 85 1.79 9.67 12.38
C LEU A 85 1.08 10.68 13.28
N SER A 86 -0.25 10.81 13.16
CA SER A 86 -1.03 11.87 13.81
C SER A 86 -2.43 11.47 14.25
N GLY A 87 -2.79 10.17 14.15
CA GLY A 87 -4.07 9.66 14.64
C GLY A 87 -4.08 9.53 16.17
N PRO A 88 -5.24 9.14 16.74
CA PRO A 88 -5.35 8.91 18.17
C PRO A 88 -4.56 7.67 18.61
N PRO A 89 -4.18 7.59 19.91
CA PRO A 89 -3.62 6.38 20.47
C PRO A 89 -4.67 5.23 20.44
N PRO A 90 -4.26 3.93 20.46
CA PRO A 90 -2.88 3.49 20.59
C PRO A 90 -2.07 3.44 19.28
N LEU A 91 -2.69 3.58 18.09
CA LEU A 91 -1.96 3.50 16.82
C LEU A 91 -1.09 4.75 16.58
N GLY A 92 -1.63 5.92 16.83
CA GLY A 92 -0.93 7.20 16.75
C GLY A 92 -0.05 7.48 17.97
N PRO A 93 0.55 8.69 18.02
CA PRO A 93 1.37 9.13 19.14
C PRO A 93 0.59 9.19 20.46
N GLY A 94 1.31 9.03 21.60
CA GLY A 94 0.74 9.18 22.94
C GLY A 94 0.55 7.87 23.72
N ALA A 95 0.66 6.70 23.07
CA ALA A 95 0.73 5.40 23.73
C ALA A 95 2.19 4.92 23.82
N SER A 96 2.45 3.91 24.65
CA SER A 96 3.76 3.28 24.76
C SER A 96 4.14 2.53 23.47
N ALA A 97 5.43 2.34 23.23
CA ALA A 97 5.90 1.64 22.03
C ALA A 97 5.33 0.21 21.88
N PRO A 98 5.22 -0.62 22.95
CA PRO A 98 4.56 -1.92 22.85
C PRO A 98 3.08 -1.84 22.47
N GLU A 99 2.33 -0.88 23.02
CA GLU A 99 0.92 -0.67 22.67
C GLU A 99 0.76 -0.24 21.22
N ARG A 100 1.60 0.69 20.75
CA ARG A 100 1.64 1.15 19.37
C ARG A 100 2.01 0.03 18.41
N LEU A 101 2.97 -0.83 18.77
CA LEU A 101 3.36 -1.98 17.95
C LEU A 101 2.22 -2.98 17.79
N THR A 102 1.53 -3.30 18.88
CA THR A 102 0.32 -4.14 18.88
C THR A 102 -0.78 -3.56 18.00
N ALA A 103 -1.06 -2.27 18.15
CA ALA A 103 -2.06 -1.56 17.37
C ALA A 103 -1.68 -1.49 15.88
N PHE A 104 -0.39 -1.31 15.57
CA PHE A 104 0.10 -1.34 14.20
C PHE A 104 -0.12 -2.71 13.54
N VAL A 105 0.23 -3.81 14.21
CA VAL A 105 0.02 -5.17 13.70
C VAL A 105 -1.45 -5.41 13.36
N ALA A 106 -2.36 -5.05 14.25
CA ALA A 106 -3.79 -5.20 14.04
C ALA A 106 -4.26 -4.34 12.83
N ALA A 107 -3.94 -3.06 12.83
CA ALA A 107 -4.37 -2.13 11.77
C ALA A 107 -3.78 -2.48 10.39
N TYR A 108 -2.53 -2.97 10.36
CA TYR A 108 -1.90 -3.40 9.12
C TYR A 108 -2.54 -4.69 8.56
N LEU A 109 -2.82 -5.68 9.42
CA LEU A 109 -3.50 -6.91 9.00
C LEU A 109 -4.94 -6.65 8.57
N ASP A 110 -5.66 -5.75 9.23
CA ASP A 110 -7.00 -5.33 8.78
C ASP A 110 -6.95 -4.71 7.39
N TYR A 111 -6.01 -3.78 7.15
CA TYR A 111 -5.76 -3.20 5.84
C TYR A 111 -5.44 -4.28 4.80
N LEU A 112 -4.53 -5.18 5.13
CA LEU A 112 -4.09 -6.25 4.23
C LEU A 112 -5.24 -7.20 3.88
N PHE A 113 -6.02 -7.64 4.86
CA PHE A 113 -7.15 -8.55 4.64
C PHE A 113 -8.29 -7.90 3.85
N ALA A 114 -8.49 -6.59 3.99
CA ALA A 114 -9.46 -5.84 3.20
C ALA A 114 -9.06 -5.68 1.72
N HIS A 115 -7.76 -5.80 1.41
CA HIS A 115 -7.20 -5.56 0.07
C HIS A 115 -6.28 -6.68 -0.42
N LEU A 116 -6.50 -7.91 0.06
CA LEU A 116 -5.55 -9.02 -0.05
C LEU A 116 -5.09 -9.30 -1.49
N ASP A 117 -6.01 -9.35 -2.45
CA ASP A 117 -5.68 -9.63 -3.85
C ASP A 117 -4.81 -8.54 -4.50
N LEU A 118 -5.08 -7.27 -4.19
CA LEU A 118 -4.28 -6.15 -4.67
C LEU A 118 -2.88 -6.14 -4.04
N VAL A 119 -2.80 -6.37 -2.72
CA VAL A 119 -1.52 -6.44 -2.01
C VAL A 119 -0.69 -7.61 -2.52
N ARG A 120 -1.31 -8.80 -2.65
CA ARG A 120 -0.66 -9.99 -3.21
C ARG A 120 -0.09 -9.69 -4.61
N MET A 121 -0.89 -9.12 -5.49
CA MET A 121 -0.45 -8.79 -6.84
C MET A 121 0.73 -7.79 -6.84
N SER A 122 0.71 -6.79 -5.96
CA SER A 122 1.80 -5.82 -5.87
C SER A 122 3.09 -6.44 -5.30
N GLU A 123 2.97 -7.34 -4.32
CA GLU A 123 4.11 -7.98 -3.64
C GLU A 123 4.76 -9.08 -4.47
N THR A 124 4.00 -9.78 -5.32
CA THR A 124 4.47 -10.94 -6.11
C THR A 124 4.77 -10.61 -7.57
N ALA A 125 4.68 -9.34 -7.98
CA ALA A 125 4.93 -8.88 -9.36
C ALA A 125 6.30 -9.32 -9.91
N SER A 126 7.31 -9.43 -9.06
CA SER A 126 8.64 -9.95 -9.37
C SER A 126 9.37 -10.33 -8.08
N PRO A 127 10.43 -11.15 -8.14
CA PRO A 127 11.22 -11.47 -6.95
C PRO A 127 11.64 -10.21 -6.19
N GLY A 128 11.30 -10.14 -4.91
CA GLY A 128 11.58 -9.01 -4.04
C GLY A 128 10.77 -7.74 -4.32
N ALA A 129 9.69 -7.79 -5.11
CA ALA A 129 8.83 -6.64 -5.39
C ALA A 129 8.35 -5.96 -4.10
N ARG A 130 7.91 -6.74 -3.11
CA ARG A 130 7.49 -6.26 -1.79
C ARG A 130 8.44 -5.23 -1.18
N TYR A 131 9.74 -5.51 -1.19
CA TYR A 131 10.77 -4.66 -0.56
C TYR A 131 11.06 -3.37 -1.33
N ARG A 132 10.59 -3.26 -2.58
CA ARG A 132 10.72 -2.07 -3.43
C ARG A 132 9.51 -1.15 -3.41
N ILE A 133 8.38 -1.60 -2.85
CA ILE A 133 7.18 -0.78 -2.69
C ILE A 133 7.47 0.33 -1.68
N GLY A 134 7.11 1.57 -2.03
CA GLY A 134 7.41 2.74 -1.18
C GLY A 134 6.83 2.64 0.23
N ALA A 135 5.62 2.10 0.35
CA ALA A 135 4.96 1.87 1.64
C ALA A 135 5.74 0.91 2.56
N TYR A 136 6.38 -0.13 2.00
CA TYR A 136 7.17 -1.08 2.81
C TYR A 136 8.28 -0.37 3.61
N ARG A 137 8.96 0.60 3.01
CA ARG A 137 10.01 1.36 3.70
C ARG A 137 9.46 2.16 4.89
N PHE A 138 8.25 2.68 4.77
CA PHE A 138 7.59 3.36 5.88
C PHE A 138 7.24 2.37 7.01
N TRP A 139 6.62 1.22 6.67
CA TRP A 139 6.27 0.18 7.65
C TRP A 139 7.51 -0.33 8.39
N HIS A 140 8.56 -0.63 7.63
CA HIS A 140 9.84 -1.09 8.18
C HIS A 140 10.41 -0.08 9.18
N ARG A 141 10.51 1.20 8.79
CA ARG A 141 11.03 2.24 9.67
C ARG A 141 10.19 2.44 10.93
N HIS A 142 8.86 2.40 10.78
CA HIS A 142 7.95 2.53 11.92
C HIS A 142 8.13 1.38 12.92
N VAL A 143 8.14 0.15 12.44
CA VAL A 143 8.34 -1.05 13.29
C VAL A 143 9.71 -1.03 13.96
N ALA A 144 10.78 -0.68 13.22
CA ALA A 144 12.12 -0.60 13.78
C ALA A 144 12.22 0.43 14.93
N ILE A 145 11.58 1.60 14.80
CA ILE A 145 11.53 2.60 15.86
C ILE A 145 10.83 2.01 17.11
N LEU A 146 9.67 1.39 16.95
CA LEU A 146 8.89 0.83 18.05
C LEU A 146 9.63 -0.32 18.75
N LEU A 147 10.32 -1.18 17.99
CA LEU A 147 11.13 -2.25 18.56
C LEU A 147 12.32 -1.70 19.35
N ALA A 148 13.04 -0.72 18.82
CA ALA A 148 14.16 -0.10 19.52
C ALA A 148 13.73 0.60 20.83
N GLU A 149 12.56 1.25 20.84
CA GLU A 149 11.99 1.88 22.03
C GLU A 149 11.48 0.84 23.05
N SER A 150 10.87 -0.26 22.58
CA SER A 150 10.32 -1.32 23.42
C SER A 150 11.42 -2.17 24.06
N ARG A 151 12.55 -2.34 23.39
CA ARG A 151 13.65 -3.24 23.78
C ARG A 151 15.01 -2.62 23.49
N PRO A 152 15.49 -1.75 24.38
CA PRO A 152 16.82 -1.16 24.26
C PRO A 152 17.91 -2.25 24.10
N GLY A 153 18.73 -2.12 23.07
CA GLY A 153 19.80 -3.06 22.77
C GLY A 153 19.45 -4.20 21.80
N CYS A 154 18.20 -4.33 21.37
CA CYS A 154 17.87 -5.26 20.29
C CYS A 154 18.35 -4.74 18.93
N ASP A 155 18.63 -5.66 18.00
CA ASP A 155 18.87 -5.30 16.59
C ASP A 155 17.52 -5.10 15.87
N ALA A 156 16.96 -3.90 16.05
CA ALA A 156 15.59 -3.58 15.63
C ALA A 156 15.41 -3.62 14.11
N ASP A 157 16.46 -3.37 13.33
CA ASP A 157 16.38 -3.28 11.87
C ASP A 157 16.04 -4.65 11.23
N PRO A 158 16.83 -5.74 11.42
CA PRO A 158 16.45 -7.07 10.91
C PRO A 158 15.22 -7.65 11.61
N LEU A 159 14.98 -7.36 12.90
CA LEU A 159 13.76 -7.81 13.57
C LEU A 159 12.50 -7.20 12.94
N SER A 160 12.55 -5.94 12.52
CA SER A 160 11.44 -5.32 11.82
C SER A 160 11.15 -5.98 10.47
N HIS A 161 12.18 -6.37 9.71
CA HIS A 161 12.02 -7.17 8.49
C HIS A 161 11.38 -8.53 8.77
N THR A 162 11.82 -9.21 9.85
CA THR A 162 11.30 -10.52 10.25
C THR A 162 9.82 -10.44 10.62
N LEU A 163 9.43 -9.45 11.42
CA LEU A 163 8.03 -9.24 11.78
C LEU A 163 7.18 -8.90 10.56
N LEU A 164 7.65 -8.01 9.69
CA LEU A 164 6.94 -7.66 8.46
C LEU A 164 6.86 -8.85 7.47
N ALA A 165 7.83 -9.77 7.47
CA ALA A 165 7.76 -10.98 6.65
C ALA A 165 6.57 -11.87 7.07
N ALA A 166 6.30 -12.00 8.37
CA ALA A 166 5.11 -12.71 8.88
C ALA A 166 3.78 -12.06 8.47
N MET A 167 3.80 -10.77 8.10
CA MET A 167 2.67 -10.00 7.62
C MET A 167 2.68 -9.81 6.08
N GLY A 168 3.46 -10.59 5.33
CA GLY A 168 3.39 -10.60 3.87
C GLY A 168 2.07 -11.18 3.37
N ALA A 169 1.60 -10.73 2.19
CA ALA A 169 0.29 -11.12 1.67
C ALA A 169 0.11 -12.64 1.58
N GLU A 170 1.13 -13.38 1.15
CA GLU A 170 1.09 -14.85 1.07
C GLU A 170 1.00 -15.51 2.45
N ALA A 171 1.84 -15.10 3.41
CA ALA A 171 1.84 -15.63 4.76
C ALA A 171 0.53 -15.31 5.49
N ALA A 172 0.07 -14.06 5.39
CA ALA A 172 -1.16 -13.60 6.01
C ALA A 172 -2.40 -14.28 5.41
N ALA A 173 -2.42 -14.51 4.09
CA ALA A 173 -3.48 -15.27 3.42
C ALA A 173 -3.53 -16.70 3.95
N ALA A 174 -2.41 -17.40 3.97
CA ALA A 174 -2.34 -18.77 4.47
C ALA A 174 -2.82 -18.90 5.93
N LEU A 175 -2.42 -17.96 6.79
CA LEU A 175 -2.89 -17.91 8.18
C LEU A 175 -4.39 -17.67 8.27
N LYS A 176 -4.90 -16.70 7.51
CA LYS A 176 -6.34 -16.36 7.48
C LYS A 176 -7.18 -17.53 6.98
N ASP A 177 -6.76 -18.17 5.89
CA ASP A 177 -7.51 -19.26 5.25
C ASP A 177 -7.53 -20.51 6.14
N THR A 178 -6.42 -20.77 6.84
CA THR A 178 -6.31 -21.97 7.71
C THR A 178 -6.95 -21.77 9.08
N TYR A 179 -6.81 -20.59 9.68
CA TYR A 179 -7.15 -20.36 11.10
C TYR A 179 -8.19 -19.26 11.34
N GLY A 180 -8.58 -18.52 10.31
CA GLY A 180 -9.44 -17.34 10.42
C GLY A 180 -8.67 -16.06 10.75
N ALA A 181 -9.27 -14.90 10.42
CA ALA A 181 -8.64 -13.59 10.57
C ALA A 181 -8.23 -13.28 12.03
N ASP A 182 -9.12 -13.52 13.00
CA ASP A 182 -8.86 -13.19 14.42
C ASP A 182 -7.67 -13.97 14.98
N ARG A 183 -7.55 -15.26 14.63
CA ARG A 183 -6.43 -16.08 15.09
C ARG A 183 -5.13 -15.70 14.38
N ALA A 184 -5.20 -15.32 13.10
CA ALA A 184 -4.04 -14.80 12.37
C ALA A 184 -3.52 -13.50 13.02
N VAL A 185 -4.39 -12.54 13.30
CA VAL A 185 -4.03 -11.30 14.00
C VAL A 185 -3.43 -11.60 15.37
N LYS A 186 -4.07 -12.46 16.17
CA LYS A 186 -3.56 -12.85 17.49
C LYS A 186 -2.17 -13.49 17.42
N ALA A 187 -1.93 -14.38 16.45
CA ALA A 187 -0.63 -15.04 16.30
C ALA A 187 0.49 -14.05 15.99
N VAL A 188 0.27 -13.13 15.03
CA VAL A 188 1.26 -12.11 14.68
C VAL A 188 1.46 -11.10 15.80
N THR A 189 0.40 -10.72 16.52
CA THR A 189 0.49 -9.85 17.69
C THR A 189 1.31 -10.51 18.81
N THR A 190 1.09 -11.80 19.06
CA THR A 190 1.89 -12.57 20.04
C THR A 190 3.37 -12.59 19.62
N LEU A 191 3.67 -12.81 18.34
CA LEU A 191 5.04 -12.73 17.83
C LEU A 191 5.65 -11.35 18.06
N ALA A 192 4.93 -10.27 17.72
CA ALA A 192 5.40 -8.90 17.89
C ALA A 192 5.70 -8.54 19.36
N THR A 193 4.91 -9.07 20.31
CA THR A 193 5.12 -8.86 21.74
C THR A 193 6.19 -9.77 22.34
N ALA A 194 6.54 -10.86 21.67
CA ALA A 194 7.64 -11.76 22.07
C ALA A 194 9.00 -11.28 21.55
N LEU A 195 9.05 -10.50 20.48
CA LEU A 195 10.26 -9.88 19.94
C LEU A 195 10.75 -8.72 20.78
#